data_31e141c441e4f6d90735eec498bd4b97
#
_entry.id   31e141c441e4f6d90735eec498bd4b97
#
_cell.length_a   1.000
_cell.length_b   1.000
_cell.length_c   1.000
_cell.angle_alpha   90.00
_cell.angle_beta   90.00
_cell.angle_gamma   90.00
#
_symmetry.space_group_name_H-M   'P 1'
#
loop_
_entity.id
_entity.type
_entity.pdbx_description
1 polymer ?
#
loop_
_entity_poly.entity_id
_entity_poly.type
_entity_poly.pdbx_seq_one_letter_code
_entity_poly.pdbx_strand_id
1 'polypeptide(L)'
;MNSKHLVGGLGMTTTGEQVTVIVYPYRLPKRLKPLTECVLETQKNFSNEAIGTVLLLCIDPKAKFELVCRNDLRVVIVPPNHPLFRETLETMPRLCGFVHLVYAALHDLASGIASSKVFAYAVNQCPNDYREWSKGIGDEADEVLSYIIAELSTDPKFYRQFAVFAD
;
A
#
# COMPACT_ATOMS: atom_id res chain seq x y z
N MET A 1 3.96 -3.47 14.43
CA MET A 1 3.08 -3.23 13.27
C MET A 1 2.32 -4.50 12.93
N ASN A 2 1.08 -4.37 12.59
CA ASN A 2 0.22 -5.50 12.32
C ASN A 2 0.10 -5.74 10.82
N SER A 3 0.33 -6.98 10.37
CA SER A 3 0.22 -7.40 8.97
C SER A 3 -1.15 -7.14 8.36
N LYS A 4 -2.20 -6.98 9.18
CA LYS A 4 -3.56 -6.68 8.70
C LYS A 4 -3.66 -5.44 7.83
N HIS A 5 -2.71 -4.52 7.95
CA HIS A 5 -2.75 -3.23 7.26
C HIS A 5 -2.04 -3.25 5.91
N LEU A 6 -1.47 -4.38 5.53
CA LEU A 6 -0.88 -4.54 4.23
C LEU A 6 -1.93 -5.11 3.28
N VAL A 7 -2.09 -4.47 2.15
CA VAL A 7 -3.04 -4.86 1.12
C VAL A 7 -2.28 -5.45 -0.05
N GLY A 8 -2.65 -6.65 -0.48
CA GLY A 8 -1.90 -7.36 -1.49
C GLY A 8 -2.74 -8.18 -2.45
N GLY A 9 -2.07 -8.75 -3.42
CA GLY A 9 -2.64 -9.63 -4.44
C GLY A 9 -1.54 -10.43 -5.13
N LEU A 10 -1.93 -11.33 -6.01
CA LEU A 10 -1.01 -12.15 -6.81
C LEU A 10 -0.90 -11.59 -8.22
N GLY A 11 0.33 -11.42 -8.68
CA GLY A 11 0.63 -11.04 -10.06
C GLY A 11 1.42 -12.13 -10.76
N MET A 12 1.58 -11.98 -12.08
CA MET A 12 2.37 -12.88 -12.91
C MET A 12 3.45 -12.09 -13.64
N THR A 13 4.65 -12.65 -13.70
CA THR A 13 5.71 -12.10 -14.55
C THR A 13 5.49 -12.53 -16.01
N THR A 14 6.25 -11.92 -16.94
CA THR A 14 6.19 -12.31 -18.36
C THR A 14 6.64 -13.76 -18.59
N THR A 15 7.38 -14.32 -17.65
CA THR A 15 7.80 -15.74 -17.72
C THR A 15 6.76 -16.69 -17.12
N GLY A 16 5.64 -16.17 -16.59
CA GLY A 16 4.61 -16.97 -15.93
C GLY A 16 4.88 -17.26 -14.46
N GLU A 17 5.97 -16.70 -13.90
CA GLU A 17 6.28 -16.88 -12.48
C GLU A 17 5.32 -16.07 -11.62
N GLN A 18 4.78 -16.69 -10.57
CA GLN A 18 3.89 -16.00 -9.63
C GLN A 18 4.69 -15.10 -8.70
N VAL A 19 4.19 -13.87 -8.53
CA VAL A 19 4.78 -12.86 -7.66
C VAL A 19 3.68 -12.34 -6.75
N THR A 20 3.97 -12.25 -5.46
CA THR A 20 3.07 -11.61 -4.51
C THR A 20 3.31 -10.10 -4.54
N VAL A 21 2.25 -9.33 -4.72
CA VAL A 21 2.33 -7.87 -4.72
C VAL A 21 1.63 -7.35 -3.47
N ILE A 22 2.31 -6.50 -2.72
CA ILE A 22 1.79 -5.92 -1.48
C ILE A 22 1.96 -4.41 -1.56
N VAL A 23 0.93 -3.66 -1.17
CA VAL A 23 1.01 -2.20 -1.02
C VAL A 23 1.28 -1.86 0.44
N TYR A 24 2.32 -1.07 0.66
CA TYR A 24 2.68 -0.54 1.98
C TYR A 24 2.30 0.95 2.03
N PRO A 25 1.25 1.31 2.78
CA PRO A 25 0.71 2.66 2.73
C PRO A 25 1.36 3.67 3.68
N TYR A 26 2.33 3.22 4.48
CA TYR A 26 2.92 4.04 5.53
C TYR A 26 4.30 4.56 5.14
N ARG A 27 4.88 5.37 6.02
CA ARG A 27 6.28 5.76 5.91
C ARG A 27 7.18 4.53 6.00
N LEU A 28 8.11 4.40 5.07
CA LEU A 28 9.05 3.28 5.09
C LEU A 28 9.95 3.40 6.33
N PRO A 29 10.03 2.36 7.18
CA PRO A 29 10.89 2.41 8.36
C PRO A 29 12.36 2.46 7.97
N LYS A 30 13.16 3.14 8.79
CA LYS A 30 14.62 3.21 8.58
C LYS A 30 15.28 1.84 8.64
N ARG A 31 14.76 0.96 9.48
CA ARG A 31 15.21 -0.44 9.57
C ARG A 31 14.15 -1.32 8.94
N LEU A 32 14.54 -2.10 7.96
CA LEU A 32 13.63 -2.92 7.19
C LEU A 32 13.24 -4.24 7.87
N LYS A 33 13.93 -4.61 8.98
CA LYS A 33 13.66 -5.88 9.65
C LYS A 33 12.20 -6.03 10.10
N PRO A 34 11.59 -5.08 10.82
CA PRO A 34 10.18 -5.20 11.20
C PRO A 34 9.24 -5.26 10.00
N LEU A 35 9.55 -4.50 8.95
CA LEU A 35 8.77 -4.52 7.72
C LEU A 35 8.87 -5.88 7.03
N THR A 36 10.07 -6.45 6.95
CA THR A 36 10.28 -7.76 6.32
C THR A 36 9.51 -8.85 7.05
N GLU A 37 9.49 -8.81 8.39
CA GLU A 37 8.72 -9.76 9.20
C GLU A 37 7.22 -9.62 8.94
N CYS A 38 6.73 -8.40 8.82
CA CYS A 38 5.34 -8.10 8.51
C CYS A 38 4.96 -8.63 7.11
N VAL A 39 5.84 -8.46 6.12
CA VAL A 39 5.66 -8.98 4.77
C VAL A 39 5.60 -10.49 4.76
N LEU A 40 6.49 -11.15 5.48
CA LEU A 40 6.51 -12.61 5.58
C LEU A 40 5.18 -13.13 6.13
N GLU A 41 4.68 -12.51 7.19
CA GLU A 41 3.42 -12.90 7.80
C GLU A 41 2.25 -12.67 6.84
N THR A 42 2.24 -11.55 6.14
CA THR A 42 1.19 -11.23 5.17
C THR A 42 1.21 -12.22 4.02
N GLN A 43 2.40 -12.58 3.52
CA GLN A 43 2.53 -13.52 2.42
C GLN A 43 1.95 -14.90 2.77
N LYS A 44 2.10 -15.35 4.00
CA LYS A 44 1.51 -16.62 4.44
C LYS A 44 -0.01 -16.65 4.28
N ASN A 45 -0.65 -15.49 4.35
CA ASN A 45 -2.10 -15.39 4.18
C ASN A 45 -2.53 -15.50 2.71
N PHE A 46 -1.62 -15.23 1.76
CA PHE A 46 -1.91 -15.32 0.32
C PHE A 46 -1.45 -16.64 -0.29
N SER A 47 -0.46 -17.30 0.30
CA SER A 47 0.10 -18.53 -0.23
C SER A 47 0.63 -19.41 0.89
N ASN A 48 0.26 -20.69 0.86
CA ASN A 48 0.83 -21.67 1.78
C ASN A 48 2.28 -22.03 1.42
N GLU A 49 2.70 -21.68 0.20
CA GLU A 49 4.06 -21.90 -0.28
C GLU A 49 4.79 -20.56 -0.25
N ALA A 50 5.47 -20.30 0.86
CA ALA A 50 6.08 -19.01 1.17
C ALA A 50 7.42 -18.79 0.47
N ILE A 51 7.60 -19.31 -0.74
CA ILE A 51 8.86 -19.18 -1.47
C ILE A 51 8.64 -18.32 -2.69
N GLY A 52 9.45 -17.29 -2.87
CA GLY A 52 9.38 -16.50 -4.09
C GLY A 52 9.72 -15.05 -3.91
N THR A 53 9.15 -14.24 -4.78
CA THR A 53 9.40 -12.81 -4.85
C THR A 53 8.16 -12.05 -4.40
N VAL A 54 8.39 -11.04 -3.58
CA VAL A 54 7.34 -10.10 -3.16
C VAL A 54 7.71 -8.71 -3.70
N LEU A 55 6.81 -8.10 -4.45
CA LEU A 55 6.93 -6.69 -4.80
C LEU A 55 6.19 -5.88 -3.74
N LEU A 56 6.93 -5.06 -3.02
CA LEU A 56 6.39 -4.20 -1.99
C LEU A 56 6.28 -2.78 -2.55
N LEU A 57 5.08 -2.38 -2.94
CA LEU A 57 4.83 -1.05 -3.47
C LEU A 57 4.71 -0.08 -2.31
N CYS A 58 5.73 0.77 -2.13
CA CYS A 58 5.78 1.73 -1.04
C CYS A 58 5.22 3.08 -1.49
N ILE A 59 4.28 3.62 -0.72
CA ILE A 59 3.70 4.93 -1.01
C ILE A 59 4.65 6.08 -0.62
N ASP A 60 5.60 5.81 0.27
CA ASP A 60 6.56 6.80 0.73
C ASP A 60 7.42 7.31 -0.43
N PRO A 61 7.34 8.62 -0.78
CA PRO A 61 8.13 9.17 -1.88
C PRO A 61 9.63 9.16 -1.62
N LYS A 62 10.05 8.97 -0.39
CA LYS A 62 11.47 8.87 -0.01
C LYS A 62 12.01 7.46 -0.06
N ALA A 63 11.16 6.47 -0.33
CA ALA A 63 11.60 5.10 -0.48
C ALA A 63 12.52 4.97 -1.70
N LYS A 64 13.47 4.05 -1.62
CA LYS A 64 14.40 3.75 -2.72
C LYS A 64 14.12 2.33 -3.22
N PHE A 65 14.34 2.12 -4.51
CA PHE A 65 14.29 0.79 -5.07
C PHE A 65 15.39 -0.06 -4.44
N GLU A 66 15.00 -1.16 -3.79
CA GLU A 66 15.93 -1.97 -3.02
C GLU A 66 15.49 -3.43 -3.02
N LEU A 67 16.47 -4.33 -3.05
CA LEU A 67 16.23 -5.76 -2.93
C LEU A 67 16.68 -6.21 -1.55
N VAL A 68 15.77 -6.82 -0.79
CA VAL A 68 16.05 -7.40 0.52
C VAL A 68 15.81 -8.90 0.43
N CYS A 69 16.87 -9.68 0.72
CA CYS A 69 16.76 -11.15 0.72
C CYS A 69 16.76 -11.66 2.15
N ARG A 70 15.81 -12.57 2.44
CA ARG A 70 15.74 -13.22 3.75
C ARG A 70 15.26 -14.65 3.55
N ASN A 71 16.13 -15.62 3.86
CA ASN A 71 15.90 -17.02 3.57
C ASN A 71 15.61 -17.20 2.07
N ASP A 72 14.49 -17.84 1.72
CA ASP A 72 14.10 -18.06 0.32
C ASP A 72 13.17 -16.97 -0.22
N LEU A 73 13.00 -15.89 0.54
CA LEU A 73 12.13 -14.79 0.15
C LEU A 73 12.94 -13.60 -0.36
N ARG A 74 12.57 -13.09 -1.52
CA ARG A 74 13.08 -11.84 -2.06
C ARG A 74 11.99 -10.78 -1.96
N VAL A 75 12.29 -9.68 -1.25
CA VAL A 75 11.39 -8.54 -1.15
C VAL A 75 11.98 -7.40 -1.96
N VAL A 76 11.28 -6.99 -3.00
CA VAL A 76 11.69 -5.86 -3.82
C VAL A 76 10.89 -4.65 -3.39
N ILE A 77 11.55 -3.63 -2.84
CA ILE A 77 10.92 -2.38 -2.42
C ILE A 77 10.83 -1.48 -3.64
N VAL A 78 9.61 -1.11 -4.01
CA VAL A 78 9.34 -0.32 -5.21
C VAL A 78 8.76 1.04 -4.80
N PRO A 79 9.52 2.13 -4.97
CA PRO A 79 9.02 3.48 -4.65
C PRO A 79 8.08 3.99 -5.74
N PRO A 80 7.28 5.04 -5.45
CA PRO A 80 6.29 5.55 -6.41
C PRO A 80 6.88 6.10 -7.71
N ASN A 81 8.14 6.57 -7.66
CA ASN A 81 8.79 7.14 -8.84
C ASN A 81 9.47 6.10 -9.73
N HIS A 82 9.46 4.83 -9.35
CA HIS A 82 10.04 3.77 -10.16
C HIS A 82 8.99 3.26 -11.17
N PRO A 83 9.38 3.03 -12.43
CA PRO A 83 8.41 2.57 -13.46
C PRO A 83 7.64 1.31 -13.08
N LEU A 84 8.27 0.40 -12.34
CA LEU A 84 7.64 -0.85 -11.92
C LEU A 84 6.42 -0.63 -11.03
N PHE A 85 6.39 0.47 -10.27
CA PHE A 85 5.24 0.82 -9.42
C PHE A 85 3.99 1.00 -10.28
N ARG A 86 4.06 1.86 -11.30
CA ARG A 86 2.94 2.10 -12.21
C ARG A 86 2.59 0.86 -13.03
N GLU A 87 3.60 0.20 -13.59
CA GLU A 87 3.39 -0.98 -14.43
C GLU A 87 2.65 -2.08 -13.66
N THR A 88 3.02 -2.28 -12.40
CA THR A 88 2.37 -3.27 -11.55
C THR A 88 0.91 -2.89 -11.27
N LEU A 89 0.65 -1.63 -10.94
CA LEU A 89 -0.72 -1.18 -10.66
C LEU A 89 -1.63 -1.26 -11.89
N GLU A 90 -1.09 -1.03 -13.09
CA GLU A 90 -1.87 -1.14 -14.33
C GLU A 90 -2.45 -2.53 -14.54
N THR A 91 -1.79 -3.56 -14.02
CA THR A 91 -2.25 -4.93 -14.12
C THR A 91 -3.12 -5.38 -12.94
N MET A 92 -3.27 -4.55 -11.91
CA MET A 92 -3.94 -4.92 -10.67
C MET A 92 -4.93 -3.83 -10.24
N PRO A 93 -6.12 -3.78 -10.87
CA PRO A 93 -7.09 -2.70 -10.62
C PRO A 93 -7.48 -2.51 -9.15
N ARG A 94 -7.57 -3.60 -8.37
CA ARG A 94 -7.92 -3.51 -6.96
C ARG A 94 -6.86 -2.78 -6.15
N LEU A 95 -5.59 -3.11 -6.40
CA LEU A 95 -4.47 -2.44 -5.73
C LEU A 95 -4.32 -1.00 -6.22
N CYS A 96 -4.55 -0.76 -7.51
CA CYS A 96 -4.55 0.58 -8.06
C CYS A 96 -5.59 1.46 -7.36
N GLY A 97 -6.81 0.95 -7.20
CA GLY A 97 -7.88 1.65 -6.49
C GLY A 97 -7.51 1.95 -5.05
N PHE A 98 -6.88 0.99 -4.36
CA PHE A 98 -6.42 1.18 -3.00
C PHE A 98 -5.37 2.30 -2.90
N VAL A 99 -4.40 2.30 -3.82
CA VAL A 99 -3.34 3.32 -3.84
C VAL A 99 -3.96 4.72 -4.04
N HIS A 100 -4.94 4.84 -4.95
CA HIS A 100 -5.63 6.11 -5.16
C HIS A 100 -6.37 6.59 -3.92
N LEU A 101 -7.03 5.68 -3.19
CA LEU A 101 -7.71 6.01 -1.94
C LEU A 101 -6.72 6.49 -0.88
N VAL A 102 -5.57 5.84 -0.77
CA VAL A 102 -4.55 6.24 0.20
C VAL A 102 -3.99 7.62 -0.15
N TYR A 103 -3.71 7.89 -1.41
CA TYR A 103 -3.26 9.21 -1.84
C TYR A 103 -4.31 10.29 -1.55
N ALA A 104 -5.58 10.01 -1.83
CA ALA A 104 -6.66 10.94 -1.51
C ALA A 104 -6.71 11.25 -0.01
N ALA A 105 -6.59 10.21 0.82
CA ALA A 105 -6.58 10.38 2.28
C ALA A 105 -5.37 11.20 2.74
N LEU A 106 -4.19 10.95 2.19
CA LEU A 106 -2.98 11.71 2.53
C LEU A 106 -3.12 13.18 2.14
N HIS A 107 -3.66 13.46 0.97
CA HIS A 107 -3.95 14.84 0.54
C HIS A 107 -4.94 15.53 1.47
N ASP A 108 -6.00 14.83 1.87
CA ASP A 108 -7.00 15.38 2.79
C ASP A 108 -6.37 15.72 4.14
N LEU A 109 -5.57 14.81 4.69
CA LEU A 109 -4.86 15.06 5.94
C LEU A 109 -3.92 16.25 5.81
N ALA A 110 -3.18 16.32 4.71
CA ALA A 110 -2.25 17.41 4.45
C ALA A 110 -2.96 18.75 4.28
N SER A 111 -4.20 18.73 3.81
CA SER A 111 -5.03 19.92 3.65
C SER A 111 -5.74 20.37 4.93
N GLY A 112 -5.56 19.64 6.02
CA GLY A 112 -6.14 20.00 7.31
C GLY A 112 -7.51 19.41 7.58
N ILE A 113 -7.98 18.47 6.77
CA ILE A 113 -9.24 17.76 7.03
C ILE A 113 -9.07 16.93 8.31
N ALA A 114 -10.05 17.03 9.20
CA ALA A 114 -10.03 16.25 10.44
C ALA A 114 -10.02 14.74 10.11
N SER A 115 -9.18 13.97 10.81
CA SER A 115 -9.01 12.54 10.52
C SER A 115 -10.32 11.76 10.57
N SER A 116 -11.26 12.17 11.43
CA SER A 116 -12.58 11.54 11.52
C SER A 116 -13.44 11.73 10.26
N LYS A 117 -13.10 12.68 9.40
CA LYS A 117 -13.84 12.97 8.17
C LYS A 117 -13.13 12.47 6.91
N VAL A 118 -11.87 12.08 7.03
CA VAL A 118 -11.03 11.73 5.86
C VAL A 118 -11.57 10.50 5.13
N PHE A 119 -12.07 9.50 5.86
CA PHE A 119 -12.63 8.31 5.24
C PHE A 119 -13.74 8.67 4.23
N ALA A 120 -14.73 9.43 4.68
CA ALA A 120 -15.85 9.81 3.83
C ALA A 120 -15.41 10.68 2.66
N TYR A 121 -14.46 11.61 2.91
CA TYR A 121 -13.95 12.49 1.87
C TYR A 121 -13.20 11.71 0.78
N ALA A 122 -12.29 10.80 1.18
CA ALA A 122 -11.52 10.01 0.23
C ALA A 122 -12.42 9.10 -0.62
N VAL A 123 -13.37 8.44 0.01
CA VAL A 123 -14.31 7.56 -0.70
C VAL A 123 -15.18 8.37 -1.68
N ASN A 124 -15.62 9.56 -1.29
CA ASN A 124 -16.42 10.41 -2.17
C ASN A 124 -15.62 10.97 -3.35
N GLN A 125 -14.31 11.20 -3.16
CA GLN A 125 -13.42 11.64 -4.24
C GLN A 125 -13.13 10.53 -5.24
N CYS A 126 -13.08 9.28 -4.78
CA CYS A 126 -12.66 8.13 -5.57
C CYS A 126 -13.66 6.98 -5.44
N PRO A 127 -14.95 7.18 -5.80
CA PRO A 127 -15.96 6.15 -5.57
C PRO A 127 -15.72 4.88 -6.37
N ASN A 128 -15.20 4.99 -7.59
CA ASN A 128 -14.90 3.82 -8.42
C ASN A 128 -13.71 3.03 -7.88
N ASP A 129 -12.70 3.72 -7.39
CA ASP A 129 -11.53 3.08 -6.77
C ASP A 129 -11.93 2.34 -5.50
N TYR A 130 -12.78 2.94 -4.68
CA TYR A 130 -13.30 2.28 -3.49
C TYR A 130 -14.09 1.03 -3.85
N ARG A 131 -14.96 1.12 -4.83
CA ARG A 131 -15.78 -0.02 -5.29
C ARG A 131 -14.89 -1.16 -5.76
N GLU A 132 -13.88 -0.85 -6.57
CA GLU A 132 -12.98 -1.86 -7.12
C GLU A 132 -12.17 -2.54 -6.03
N TRP A 133 -11.58 -1.75 -5.13
CA TRP A 133 -10.79 -2.28 -4.03
C TRP A 133 -11.64 -3.08 -3.05
N SER A 134 -12.80 -2.56 -2.67
CA SER A 134 -13.65 -3.18 -1.64
C SER A 134 -14.22 -4.53 -2.07
N LYS A 135 -14.37 -4.77 -3.37
CA LYS A 135 -14.77 -6.09 -3.88
C LYS A 135 -13.83 -7.19 -3.43
N GLY A 136 -12.52 -6.90 -3.39
CA GLY A 136 -11.51 -7.88 -2.99
C GLY A 136 -11.41 -8.06 -1.48
N ILE A 137 -11.83 -7.07 -0.70
CA ILE A 137 -11.73 -7.09 0.76
C ILE A 137 -13.03 -7.62 1.40
N GLY A 138 -14.18 -7.28 0.83
CA GLY A 138 -15.48 -7.70 1.36
C GLY A 138 -16.01 -6.76 2.44
N ASP A 139 -16.76 -7.33 3.39
CA ASP A 139 -17.49 -6.56 4.40
C ASP A 139 -16.59 -5.77 5.36
N GLU A 140 -15.31 -6.13 5.45
CA GLU A 140 -14.37 -5.47 6.34
C GLU A 140 -13.68 -4.26 5.70
N ALA A 141 -14.02 -3.92 4.44
CA ALA A 141 -13.33 -2.88 3.70
C ALA A 141 -13.34 -1.52 4.42
N ASP A 142 -14.50 -1.09 4.93
CA ASP A 142 -14.62 0.18 5.62
C ASP A 142 -13.76 0.24 6.87
N GLU A 143 -13.76 -0.84 7.63
CA GLU A 143 -12.97 -0.95 8.86
C GLU A 143 -11.47 -0.93 8.56
N VAL A 144 -11.04 -1.64 7.52
CA VAL A 144 -9.65 -1.68 7.10
C VAL A 144 -9.18 -0.29 6.66
N LEU A 145 -9.95 0.37 5.80
CA LEU A 145 -9.57 1.70 5.32
C LEU A 145 -9.57 2.73 6.44
N SER A 146 -10.57 2.69 7.32
CA SER A 146 -10.63 3.58 8.48
C SER A 146 -9.44 3.41 9.39
N TYR A 147 -9.02 2.17 9.62
CA TYR A 147 -7.85 1.88 10.44
C TYR A 147 -6.57 2.43 9.81
N ILE A 148 -6.40 2.23 8.52
CA ILE A 148 -5.23 2.75 7.79
C ILE A 148 -5.18 4.27 7.89
N ILE A 149 -6.30 4.95 7.68
CA ILE A 149 -6.38 6.41 7.78
C ILE A 149 -6.02 6.89 9.19
N ALA A 150 -6.51 6.20 10.23
CA ALA A 150 -6.17 6.52 11.61
C ALA A 150 -4.67 6.43 11.85
N GLU A 151 -4.03 5.37 11.35
CA GLU A 151 -2.58 5.20 11.45
C GLU A 151 -1.82 6.31 10.69
N LEU A 152 -2.25 6.63 9.48
CA LEU A 152 -1.62 7.69 8.68
C LEU A 152 -1.73 9.05 9.38
N SER A 153 -2.84 9.30 10.06
CA SER A 153 -3.08 10.58 10.74
C SER A 153 -2.14 10.82 11.92
N THR A 154 -1.50 9.78 12.43
CA THR A 154 -0.56 9.89 13.57
C THR A 154 0.82 10.41 13.16
N ASP A 155 1.11 10.49 11.86
CA ASP A 155 2.43 10.93 11.38
C ASP A 155 2.32 12.16 10.46
N PRO A 156 2.22 13.37 11.03
CA PRO A 156 2.12 14.59 10.22
C PRO A 156 3.32 14.84 9.30
N LYS A 157 4.51 14.39 9.70
CA LYS A 157 5.71 14.53 8.86
C LYS A 157 5.58 13.74 7.56
N PHE A 158 4.83 12.64 7.60
CA PHE A 158 4.60 11.83 6.42
C PHE A 158 3.52 12.45 5.54
N TYR A 159 2.31 12.69 6.08
CA TYR A 159 1.20 13.13 5.23
C TYR A 159 1.39 14.56 4.68
N ARG A 160 2.14 15.43 5.36
CA ARG A 160 2.40 16.80 4.86
C ARG A 160 3.16 16.82 3.53
N GLN A 161 3.88 15.74 3.22
CA GLN A 161 4.55 15.62 1.92
C GLN A 161 3.57 15.57 0.75
N PHE A 162 2.32 15.29 1.01
CA PHE A 162 1.28 15.14 -0.01
C PHE A 162 0.42 16.40 -0.14
N ALA A 163 0.81 17.49 0.49
CA ALA A 163 0.11 18.75 0.34
C ALA A 163 0.17 19.21 -1.12
N VAL A 164 -0.98 19.59 -1.65
CA VAL A 164 -1.04 20.21 -2.97
C VAL A 164 -0.79 21.70 -2.76
N PHE A 165 0.27 22.21 -3.39
CA PHE A 165 0.51 23.64 -3.38
C PHE A 165 -0.53 24.29 -4.29
N ALA A 166 -1.49 25.01 -3.69
CA ALA A 166 -2.40 25.83 -4.46
C ALA A 166 -1.61 27.07 -4.93
N ASP A 167 -1.54 27.22 -6.21
CA ASP A 167 -0.93 28.40 -6.81
C ASP A 167 -1.79 29.65 -6.59
#